data_071d01a8aa28e9ec215c360be94dc68a
#
_entry.id   071d01a8aa28e9ec215c360be94dc68a
#
_cell.length_a   1.000
_cell.length_b   1.000
_cell.length_c   1.000
_cell.angle_alpha   90.00
_cell.angle_beta   90.00
_cell.angle_gamma   90.00
#
_symmetry.space_group_name_H-M   'P 1'
#
loop_
_entity.id
_entity.type
_entity.pdbx_description
1 polymer ?
#
loop_
_entity_poly.entity_id
_entity_poly.type
_entity_poly.pdbx_seq_one_letter_code
_entity_poly.pdbx_strand_id
1 'polypeptide(L)'
;ALREIAHAAAARLGQSLSEGVYAAWLGPAFETPAEIRMIRALGGDLVGMSTVPEVLAARHMGLRCLAISCVTNMAAGILPEPIDAEHVLEVGAQAQDRLTALLAEVLPAL
;
A
#
# COMPACT_ATOMS: atom_id res chain seq x y z
N ALA A 1 3.71 16.97 4.38
CA ALA A 1 2.37 17.57 4.32
C ALA A 1 1.25 16.53 4.25
N LEU A 2 0.91 15.90 3.08
CA LEU A 2 -0.24 14.96 3.02
C LEU A 2 -0.08 13.74 3.92
N ARG A 3 1.12 13.16 4.03
CA ARG A 3 1.39 12.03 4.93
C ARG A 3 1.19 12.42 6.40
N GLU A 4 1.60 13.62 6.80
CA GLU A 4 1.38 14.14 8.16
C GLU A 4 -0.12 14.25 8.49
N ILE A 5 -0.94 14.70 7.53
CA ILE A 5 -2.40 14.73 7.67
C ILE A 5 -2.93 13.30 7.89
N ALA A 6 -2.47 12.32 7.08
CA ALA A 6 -2.88 10.94 7.23
C ALA A 6 -2.46 10.34 8.59
N HIS A 7 -1.23 10.60 9.04
CA HIS A 7 -0.78 10.16 10.37
C HIS A 7 -1.59 10.78 11.51
N ALA A 8 -1.88 12.09 11.42
CA ALA A 8 -2.70 12.77 12.43
C ALA A 8 -4.13 12.23 12.46
N ALA A 9 -4.72 11.95 11.30
CA ALA A 9 -6.04 11.32 11.19
C ALA A 9 -6.05 9.91 11.81
N ALA A 10 -5.05 9.10 11.47
CA ALA A 10 -4.92 7.75 12.03
C ALA A 10 -4.77 7.77 13.56
N ALA A 11 -3.95 8.70 14.09
CA ALA A 11 -3.77 8.84 15.54
C ALA A 11 -5.08 9.18 16.26
N ARG A 12 -5.93 10.03 15.68
CA ARG A 12 -7.27 10.33 16.26
C ARG A 12 -8.18 9.12 16.33
N LEU A 13 -8.02 8.18 15.40
CA LEU A 13 -8.75 6.92 15.34
C LEU A 13 -8.09 5.79 16.16
N GLY A 14 -6.99 6.06 16.87
CA GLY A 14 -6.22 5.03 17.56
C GLY A 14 -5.55 4.03 16.59
N GLN A 15 -5.37 4.42 15.34
CA GLN A 15 -4.70 3.63 14.31
C GLN A 15 -3.25 4.08 14.13
N SER A 16 -2.38 3.18 13.70
CA SER A 16 -1.03 3.48 13.27
C SER A 16 -0.89 3.26 11.77
N LEU A 17 -0.08 4.12 11.13
CA LEU A 17 0.32 3.96 9.74
C LEU A 17 1.83 3.78 9.69
N SER A 18 2.29 2.86 8.87
CA SER A 18 3.69 2.76 8.47
C SER A 18 3.92 3.52 7.17
N GLU A 19 5.14 3.92 6.91
CA GLU A 19 5.55 4.48 5.62
C GLU A 19 6.49 3.50 4.91
N GLY A 20 6.46 3.52 3.58
CA GLY A 20 7.34 2.68 2.78
C GLY A 20 7.38 3.11 1.32
N VAL A 21 8.34 2.58 0.60
CA VAL A 21 8.50 2.76 -0.84
C VAL A 21 7.69 1.70 -1.57
N TYR A 22 6.71 2.15 -2.35
CA TYR A 22 5.89 1.28 -3.18
C TYR A 22 6.56 1.03 -4.53
N ALA A 23 6.79 -0.23 -4.86
CA ALA A 23 7.27 -0.68 -6.14
C ALA A 23 6.10 -1.22 -6.99
N ALA A 24 5.87 -0.64 -8.17
CA ALA A 24 4.94 -1.21 -9.12
C ALA A 24 5.61 -2.35 -9.89
N TRP A 25 4.94 -3.48 -9.97
CA TRP A 25 5.41 -4.65 -10.69
C TRP A 25 4.36 -5.18 -11.65
N LEU A 26 4.79 -5.96 -12.62
CA LEU A 26 3.90 -6.54 -13.60
C LEU A 26 3.12 -7.71 -12.99
N GLY A 27 1.80 -7.76 -13.28
CA GLY A 27 0.97 -8.92 -13.00
C GLY A 27 0.83 -9.80 -14.25
N PRO A 28 -0.14 -10.75 -14.24
CA PRO A 28 -1.16 -10.96 -13.20
C PRO A 28 -0.76 -11.95 -12.08
N ALA A 29 0.43 -12.54 -12.14
CA ALA A 29 0.90 -13.47 -11.12
C ALA A 29 1.57 -12.72 -9.95
N PHE A 30 1.61 -13.36 -8.78
CA PHE A 30 2.48 -12.92 -7.69
C PHE A 30 3.94 -13.01 -8.11
N GLU A 31 4.77 -12.18 -7.50
CA GLU A 31 6.20 -12.14 -7.73
C GLU A 31 6.89 -13.43 -7.28
N THR A 32 7.97 -13.78 -7.94
CA THR A 32 8.86 -14.85 -7.47
C THR A 32 9.71 -14.37 -6.28
N PRO A 33 10.24 -15.27 -5.45
CA PRO A 33 11.17 -14.90 -4.39
C PRO A 33 12.42 -14.16 -4.88
N ALA A 34 12.84 -14.39 -6.12
CA ALA A 34 13.97 -13.70 -6.73
C ALA A 34 13.63 -12.24 -7.06
N GLU A 35 12.44 -12.00 -7.62
CA GLU A 35 11.92 -10.65 -7.88
C GLU A 35 11.75 -9.86 -6.58
N ILE A 36 11.24 -10.48 -5.52
CA ILE A 36 11.12 -9.84 -4.20
C ILE A 36 12.48 -9.44 -3.64
N ARG A 37 13.51 -10.30 -3.75
CA ARG A 37 14.87 -9.93 -3.33
C ARG A 37 15.43 -8.76 -4.15
N MET A 38 15.16 -8.74 -5.46
CA MET A 38 15.58 -7.66 -6.35
C MET A 38 14.89 -6.33 -5.98
N ILE A 39 13.57 -6.34 -5.80
CA ILE A 39 12.78 -5.15 -5.41
C ILE A 39 13.29 -4.59 -4.08
N ARG A 40 13.52 -5.47 -3.10
CA ARG A 40 14.09 -5.08 -1.81
C ARG A 40 15.48 -4.47 -1.95
N ALA A 41 16.35 -5.04 -2.78
CA ALA A 41 17.69 -4.51 -3.03
C ALA A 41 17.68 -3.13 -3.71
N LEU A 42 16.62 -2.83 -4.48
CA LEU A 42 16.36 -1.51 -5.07
C LEU A 42 15.72 -0.51 -4.09
N GLY A 43 15.42 -0.92 -2.86
CA GLY A 43 14.87 -0.08 -1.82
C GLY A 43 13.33 -0.07 -1.77
N GLY A 44 12.65 -1.04 -2.39
CA GLY A 44 11.20 -1.21 -2.26
C GLY A 44 10.82 -1.89 -0.94
N ASP A 45 9.77 -1.39 -0.30
CA ASP A 45 9.19 -1.94 0.94
C ASP A 45 7.86 -2.65 0.67
N LEU A 46 7.13 -2.20 -0.34
CA LEU A 46 5.83 -2.69 -0.74
C LEU A 46 5.85 -3.00 -2.24
N VAL A 47 5.09 -3.98 -2.67
CA VAL A 47 4.94 -4.32 -4.10
C VAL A 47 3.48 -4.51 -4.46
N GLY A 48 3.11 -4.11 -5.67
CA GLY A 48 1.77 -4.31 -6.22
C GLY A 48 1.69 -3.87 -7.68
N MET A 49 0.51 -4.04 -8.28
CA MET A 49 0.30 -3.83 -9.72
C MET A 49 -0.33 -2.47 -10.05
N SER A 50 -0.45 -1.56 -9.10
CA SER A 50 -1.22 -0.31 -9.25
C SER A 50 -0.43 0.91 -8.80
N THR A 51 -1.12 2.01 -8.59
CA THR A 51 -0.66 3.21 -7.85
C THR A 51 0.34 4.05 -8.64
N VAL A 52 1.43 3.48 -9.16
CA VAL A 52 2.52 4.26 -9.78
C VAL A 52 2.08 4.91 -11.10
N PRO A 53 1.35 4.25 -12.02
CA PRO A 53 0.87 4.90 -13.25
C PRO A 53 -0.04 6.09 -12.95
N GLU A 54 -0.95 5.94 -11.98
CA GLU A 54 -1.88 7.01 -11.55
C GLU A 54 -1.13 8.18 -10.92
N VAL A 55 -0.13 7.88 -10.06
CA VAL A 55 0.70 8.91 -9.42
C VAL A 55 1.52 9.67 -10.45
N LEU A 56 2.09 9.00 -11.45
CA LEU A 56 2.85 9.64 -12.53
C LEU A 56 1.96 10.61 -13.33
N ALA A 57 0.76 10.17 -13.73
CA ALA A 57 -0.19 11.00 -14.45
C ALA A 57 -0.64 12.20 -13.61
N ALA A 58 -1.03 11.99 -12.36
CA ALA A 58 -1.45 13.04 -11.45
C ALA A 58 -0.32 14.06 -11.20
N ARG A 59 0.90 13.60 -10.99
CA ARG A 59 2.06 14.48 -10.80
C ARG A 59 2.42 15.27 -12.05
N HIS A 60 2.29 14.68 -13.23
CA HIS A 60 2.44 15.40 -14.49
C HIS A 60 1.43 16.55 -14.62
N MET A 61 0.22 16.35 -14.11
CA MET A 61 -0.84 17.38 -14.06
C MET A 61 -0.67 18.38 -12.91
N GLY A 62 0.38 18.30 -12.09
CA GLY A 62 0.62 19.19 -10.97
C GLY A 62 -0.18 18.87 -9.71
N LEU A 63 -0.90 17.75 -9.66
CA LEU A 63 -1.70 17.36 -8.50
C LEU A 63 -0.83 16.89 -7.34
N ARG A 64 -1.30 17.15 -6.12
CA ARG A 64 -0.73 16.54 -4.91
C ARG A 64 -1.23 15.10 -4.78
N CYS A 65 -0.36 14.17 -4.43
CA CYS A 65 -0.71 12.77 -4.32
C CYS A 65 -0.48 12.26 -2.89
N LEU A 66 -1.42 11.48 -2.39
CA LEU A 66 -1.31 10.62 -1.21
C LEU A 66 -1.74 9.21 -1.63
N ALA A 67 -0.89 8.24 -1.41
CA ALA A 67 -1.22 6.84 -1.60
C ALA A 67 -1.28 6.14 -0.23
N ILE A 68 -2.30 5.32 -0.05
CA ILE A 68 -2.50 4.48 1.13
C ILE A 68 -2.71 3.06 0.63
N SER A 69 -1.83 2.15 1.01
CA SER A 69 -1.90 0.74 0.61
C SER A 69 -2.26 -0.14 1.79
N CYS A 70 -3.20 -1.05 1.58
CA CYS A 70 -3.46 -2.15 2.50
C CYS A 70 -2.49 -3.29 2.21
N VAL A 71 -1.61 -3.59 3.15
CA VAL A 71 -0.72 -4.75 3.07
C VAL A 71 -1.50 -5.97 3.51
N THR A 72 -1.80 -6.86 2.57
CA THR A 72 -2.66 -8.03 2.78
C THR A 72 -1.87 -9.28 3.14
N ASN A 73 -0.62 -9.36 2.72
CA ASN A 73 0.24 -10.54 2.89
C ASN A 73 1.71 -10.15 2.85
N MET A 74 2.56 -11.02 3.35
CA MET A 74 4.00 -10.95 3.10
C MET A 74 4.29 -11.42 1.68
N ALA A 75 5.30 -10.82 1.06
CA ALA A 75 5.70 -11.18 -0.29
C ALA A 75 6.31 -12.59 -0.37
N ALA A 76 6.35 -13.16 -1.58
CA ALA A 76 6.86 -14.50 -1.81
C ALA A 76 8.29 -14.70 -1.29
N GLY A 77 8.51 -15.80 -0.60
CA GLY A 77 9.82 -16.17 -0.03
C GLY A 77 10.22 -15.43 1.24
N ILE A 78 9.32 -14.63 1.82
CA ILE A 78 9.51 -14.02 3.15
C ILE A 78 9.08 -14.99 4.25
N LEU A 79 7.91 -15.62 4.08
CA LEU A 79 7.44 -16.71 4.94
C LEU A 79 7.55 -18.05 4.21
N PRO A 80 7.61 -19.17 4.94
CA PRO A 80 7.70 -20.51 4.33
C PRO A 80 6.42 -20.91 3.59
N GLU A 81 5.26 -20.39 4.02
CA GLU A 81 3.97 -20.72 3.44
C GLU A 81 3.77 -20.04 2.06
N PRO A 82 3.09 -20.70 1.11
CA PRO A 82 2.72 -20.08 -0.15
C PRO A 82 1.71 -18.95 0.06
N ILE A 83 1.69 -17.99 -0.87
CA ILE A 83 0.69 -16.92 -0.86
C ILE A 83 -0.66 -17.52 -1.25
N ASP A 84 -1.68 -17.27 -0.42
CA ASP A 84 -3.05 -17.68 -0.65
C ASP A 84 -3.90 -16.47 -1.10
N ALA A 85 -4.42 -16.54 -2.31
CA ALA A 85 -5.22 -15.46 -2.89
C ALA A 85 -6.56 -15.26 -2.15
N GLU A 86 -7.17 -16.31 -1.60
CA GLU A 86 -8.40 -16.19 -0.81
C GLU A 86 -8.12 -15.42 0.49
N HIS A 87 -7.03 -15.75 1.19
CA HIS A 87 -6.62 -15.04 2.38
C HIS A 87 -6.33 -13.55 2.10
N VAL A 88 -5.74 -13.22 0.96
CA VAL A 88 -5.53 -11.82 0.52
C VAL A 88 -6.85 -11.06 0.45
N LEU A 89 -7.89 -11.67 -0.13
CA LEU A 89 -9.22 -11.06 -0.25
C LEU A 89 -9.88 -10.89 1.13
N GLU A 90 -9.76 -11.86 2.02
CA GLU A 90 -10.30 -11.78 3.38
C GLU A 90 -9.67 -10.65 4.19
N VAL A 91 -8.34 -10.53 4.16
CA VAL A 91 -7.63 -9.44 4.85
C VAL A 91 -8.01 -8.08 4.27
N GLY A 92 -8.16 -7.99 2.94
CA GLY A 92 -8.64 -6.79 2.29
C GLY A 92 -10.04 -6.38 2.75
N ALA A 93 -10.97 -7.32 2.86
CA ALA A 93 -12.32 -7.09 3.36
C ALA A 93 -12.32 -6.63 4.84
N GLN A 94 -11.50 -7.25 5.68
CA GLN A 94 -11.36 -6.86 7.10
C GLN A 94 -10.78 -5.45 7.28
N ALA A 95 -9.94 -5.00 6.35
CA ALA A 95 -9.35 -3.67 6.38
C ALA A 95 -10.31 -2.55 5.93
N GLN A 96 -11.43 -2.90 5.30
CA GLN A 96 -12.35 -1.94 4.67
C GLN A 96 -12.86 -0.88 5.65
N ASP A 97 -13.35 -1.28 6.81
CA ASP A 97 -13.90 -0.33 7.80
C ASP A 97 -12.83 0.62 8.32
N ARG A 98 -11.62 0.11 8.58
CA ARG A 98 -10.49 0.91 9.03
C ARG A 98 -10.07 1.93 7.97
N LEU A 99 -9.99 1.52 6.72
CA LEU A 99 -9.64 2.40 5.60
C LEU A 99 -10.72 3.47 5.38
N THR A 100 -11.99 3.07 5.42
CA THR A 100 -13.12 3.99 5.28
C THR A 100 -13.11 5.06 6.37
N ALA A 101 -12.91 4.67 7.63
CA ALA A 101 -12.81 5.60 8.74
C ALA A 101 -11.62 6.56 8.57
N LEU A 102 -10.47 6.04 8.17
CA LEU A 102 -9.28 6.85 7.89
C LEU A 102 -9.53 7.88 6.80
N LEU A 103 -10.13 7.47 5.69
CA LEU A 103 -10.43 8.39 4.57
C LEU A 103 -11.44 9.47 4.99
N ALA A 104 -12.45 9.13 5.78
CA ALA A 104 -13.41 10.10 6.31
C ALA A 104 -12.75 11.18 7.18
N GLU A 105 -11.66 10.85 7.88
CA GLU A 105 -10.88 11.79 8.69
C GLU A 105 -9.85 12.58 7.87
N VAL A 106 -9.30 11.98 6.81
CA VAL A 106 -8.27 12.61 5.97
C VAL A 106 -8.88 13.63 5.00
N LEU A 107 -9.97 13.26 4.33
CA LEU A 107 -10.55 14.07 3.24
C LEU A 107 -10.91 15.51 3.66
N PRO A 108 -11.53 15.75 4.83
CA PRO A 108 -11.85 17.12 5.25
C PRO A 108 -10.62 17.98 5.57
N ALA A 109 -9.44 17.36 5.74
CA ALA A 109 -8.19 18.02 6.11
C ALA A 109 -7.26 18.31 4.91
N LEU A 110 -7.66 17.92 3.69
CA LEU A 110 -6.90 18.16 2.45
C LEU A 110 -7.13 19.57 1.90
#